data_b2da9b432ca82ebf1a60dab57a6edfed
#
_entry.id   b2da9b432ca82ebf1a60dab57a6edfed
#
_cell.length_a   1.000
_cell.length_b   1.000
_cell.length_c   1.000
_cell.angle_alpha   90.00
_cell.angle_beta   90.00
_cell.angle_gamma   90.00
#
_symmetry.space_group_name_H-M   'P 1'
#
loop_
_entity.id
_entity.type
_entity.pdbx_description
1 polymer ?
#
loop_
_entity_poly.entity_id
_entity_poly.type
_entity_poly.pdbx_seq_one_letter_code
_entity_poly.pdbx_strand_id
1 'polypeptide(L)'
;MITIIGSPKPCSFKITKGTATERADKSFKFICMQILRNGSFDENPRPKYSDGTPAHTYSVNHVVQVFDLNKGDFPLISLRNIAVKSAIGEILWIYRDQSNDLKKLAEYGVTWWDEWDIGDRTIGQCYGQTVRDHQIIYNLINNLKHDPDSRRHIIDLYQYGDFEKNHGLRPCALFSEYNVRHEEDGDYLDAFLLLRSSDFIMAGAINQVQYIALLMMLAQVCGFKVGNFTSTFVNCQIYDRHVDAVIEMLNRESVPANPYLEINNCKNLDELNLNDFTIKDYPRDQINKKNPKIKLDIGI
;
A
#
# COMPACT_ATOMS: atom_id res chain seq x y z
N MET A 1 12.66 -10.02 -0.83
CA MET A 1 13.96 -9.33 -0.59
C MET A 1 13.70 -7.90 -0.19
N ILE A 2 14.48 -7.35 0.74
CA ILE A 2 14.41 -5.93 1.13
C ILE A 2 15.74 -5.30 0.78
N THR A 3 15.71 -4.12 0.18
CA THR A 3 16.91 -3.33 -0.10
C THR A 3 16.66 -1.89 0.33
N ILE A 4 17.60 -1.29 1.05
CA ILE A 4 17.60 0.12 1.42
C ILE A 4 18.85 0.74 0.80
N ILE A 5 18.66 1.65 -0.14
CA ILE A 5 19.74 2.23 -0.96
C ILE A 5 20.19 3.58 -0.42
N GLY A 6 19.25 4.45 -0.06
CA GLY A 6 19.50 5.84 0.36
C GLY A 6 19.81 6.01 1.85
N SER A 7 20.29 4.98 2.53
CA SER A 7 20.76 5.04 3.92
C SER A 7 22.28 5.30 3.97
N PRO A 8 22.80 5.95 5.03
CA PRO A 8 24.24 6.06 5.27
C PRO A 8 24.99 4.72 5.23
N LYS A 9 24.27 3.63 5.51
CA LYS A 9 24.74 2.25 5.38
C LYS A 9 23.75 1.46 4.50
N PRO A 10 23.90 1.50 3.17
CA PRO A 10 23.07 0.70 2.28
C PRO A 10 23.09 -0.77 2.67
N CYS A 11 21.94 -1.40 2.70
CA CYS A 11 21.83 -2.80 3.09
C CYS A 11 20.77 -3.54 2.27
N SER A 12 20.98 -4.83 2.07
CA SER A 12 19.99 -5.73 1.51
C SER A 12 19.80 -6.93 2.43
N PHE A 13 18.58 -7.44 2.52
CA PHE A 13 18.25 -8.56 3.38
C PHE A 13 17.23 -9.47 2.68
N LYS A 14 17.56 -10.76 2.61
CA LYS A 14 16.66 -11.78 2.04
C LYS A 14 16.11 -12.66 3.15
N ILE A 15 14.81 -12.67 3.31
CA ILE A 15 14.10 -13.51 4.28
C ILE A 15 13.49 -14.69 3.51
N THR A 16 13.91 -15.90 3.84
CA THR A 16 13.46 -17.12 3.13
C THR A 16 12.82 -18.15 4.05
N LYS A 17 12.98 -17.99 5.38
CA LYS A 17 12.53 -19.00 6.36
C LYS A 17 11.35 -18.48 7.17
N GLY A 18 10.40 -19.37 7.42
CA GLY A 18 9.19 -19.12 8.20
C GLY A 18 7.93 -18.99 7.34
N THR A 19 6.78 -18.85 8.00
CA THR A 19 5.49 -18.56 7.38
C THR A 19 5.47 -17.17 6.75
N ALA A 20 4.45 -16.85 5.96
CA ALA A 20 4.33 -15.55 5.32
C ALA A 20 4.29 -14.40 6.34
N THR A 21 3.53 -14.54 7.43
CA THR A 21 3.51 -13.53 8.51
C THR A 21 4.85 -13.38 9.20
N GLU A 22 5.56 -14.47 9.51
CA GLU A 22 6.89 -14.40 10.11
C GLU A 22 7.90 -13.70 9.18
N ARG A 23 7.81 -13.94 7.86
CA ARG A 23 8.64 -13.23 6.88
C ARG A 23 8.30 -11.74 6.81
N ALA A 24 7.00 -11.40 6.78
CA ALA A 24 6.53 -10.02 6.80
C ALA A 24 6.94 -9.29 8.09
N ASP A 25 6.79 -9.93 9.25
CA ASP A 25 7.19 -9.38 10.55
C ASP A 25 8.69 -9.12 10.64
N LYS A 26 9.52 -10.05 10.18
CA LYS A 26 10.97 -9.86 10.12
C LYS A 26 11.36 -8.71 9.20
N SER A 27 10.68 -8.60 8.05
CA SER A 27 10.86 -7.50 7.10
C SER A 27 10.51 -6.15 7.76
N PHE A 28 9.34 -6.08 8.37
CA PHE A 28 8.87 -4.90 9.08
C PHE A 28 9.83 -4.48 10.20
N LYS A 29 10.21 -5.41 11.07
CA LYS A 29 11.16 -5.14 12.16
C LYS A 29 12.52 -4.66 11.64
N PHE A 30 13.02 -5.26 10.57
CA PHE A 30 14.28 -4.85 9.96
C PHE A 30 14.23 -3.40 9.47
N ILE A 31 13.17 -3.03 8.72
CA ILE A 31 13.00 -1.67 8.20
C ILE A 31 12.86 -0.67 9.36
N CYS A 32 12.00 -0.94 10.35
CA CYS A 32 11.84 -0.08 11.52
C CYS A 32 13.17 0.12 12.28
N MET A 33 13.94 -0.94 12.49
CA MET A 33 15.27 -0.82 13.11
C MET A 33 16.24 0.04 12.28
N GLN A 34 16.19 -0.05 10.93
CA GLN A 34 17.01 0.80 10.07
C GLN A 34 16.60 2.27 10.18
N ILE A 35 15.30 2.56 10.22
CA ILE A 35 14.80 3.93 10.40
C ILE A 35 15.25 4.49 11.75
N LEU A 36 15.04 3.75 12.84
CA LEU A 36 15.40 4.23 14.19
C LEU A 36 16.91 4.37 14.43
N ARG A 37 17.74 3.54 13.77
CA ARG A 37 19.22 3.55 13.98
C ARG A 37 19.96 4.46 13.02
N ASN A 38 19.49 4.58 11.81
CA ASN A 38 20.21 5.20 10.69
C ASN A 38 19.38 6.29 9.98
N GLY A 39 18.14 6.52 10.41
CA GLY A 39 17.26 7.52 9.79
C GLY A 39 17.69 8.94 10.06
N SER A 40 17.44 9.81 9.10
CA SER A 40 17.56 11.25 9.27
C SER A 40 16.34 11.79 10.02
N PHE A 41 16.56 12.71 10.94
CA PHE A 41 15.49 13.41 11.65
C PHE A 41 15.06 14.66 10.85
N ASP A 42 13.74 14.85 10.68
CA ASP A 42 13.18 16.05 10.07
C ASP A 42 12.96 17.12 11.18
N GLU A 43 13.83 18.10 11.21
CA GLU A 43 13.77 19.19 12.20
C GLU A 43 12.70 20.24 11.88
N ASN A 44 12.29 20.34 10.61
CA ASN A 44 11.35 21.36 10.12
C ASN A 44 10.19 20.75 9.34
N PRO A 45 9.39 19.88 9.96
CA PRO A 45 8.31 19.18 9.27
C PRO A 45 7.19 20.13 8.86
N ARG A 46 6.66 19.94 7.65
CA ARG A 46 5.44 20.62 7.21
C ARG A 46 4.19 20.14 7.97
N PRO A 47 4.02 18.79 8.19
CA PRO A 47 2.85 18.27 8.89
C PRO A 47 2.82 18.69 10.37
N LYS A 48 1.61 18.72 10.92
CA LYS A 48 1.39 18.95 12.36
C LYS A 48 0.47 17.87 12.92
N TYR A 49 0.60 17.61 14.19
CA TYR A 49 -0.40 16.84 14.93
C TYR A 49 -1.66 17.67 15.18
N SER A 50 -2.75 17.01 15.58
CA SER A 50 -4.03 17.68 15.88
C SER A 50 -3.96 18.75 16.97
N ASP A 51 -2.95 18.70 17.85
CA ASP A 51 -2.67 19.71 18.86
C ASP A 51 -1.85 20.90 18.34
N GLY A 52 -1.52 20.93 17.05
CA GLY A 52 -0.76 21.99 16.39
C GLY A 52 0.76 21.86 16.52
N THR A 53 1.28 20.87 17.25
CA THR A 53 2.74 20.67 17.36
C THR A 53 3.31 20.06 16.06
N PRO A 54 4.59 20.37 15.73
CA PRO A 54 5.25 19.79 14.56
C PRO A 54 5.28 18.26 14.62
N ALA A 55 4.95 17.60 13.51
CA ALA A 55 4.99 16.15 13.40
C ALA A 55 6.33 15.72 12.80
N HIS A 56 7.36 15.62 13.66
CA HIS A 56 8.71 15.22 13.26
C HIS A 56 8.78 13.76 12.84
N THR A 57 9.72 13.42 11.97
CA THR A 57 9.91 12.04 11.50
C THR A 57 11.37 11.64 11.50
N TYR A 58 11.60 10.34 11.70
CA TYR A 58 12.84 9.64 11.34
C TYR A 58 12.62 8.93 10.02
N SER A 59 13.51 9.07 9.05
CA SER A 59 13.33 8.45 7.74
C SER A 59 14.61 7.88 7.15
N VAL A 60 14.43 6.80 6.35
CA VAL A 60 15.43 6.29 5.41
C VAL A 60 14.85 6.34 4.00
N ASN A 61 15.72 6.47 3.00
CA ASN A 61 15.30 6.60 1.63
C ASN A 61 15.43 5.29 0.84
N HIS A 62 14.55 5.13 -0.17
CA HIS A 62 14.61 4.06 -1.16
C HIS A 62 14.58 2.64 -0.55
N VAL A 63 13.57 2.37 0.26
CA VAL A 63 13.29 1.03 0.76
C VAL A 63 12.54 0.25 -0.31
N VAL A 64 13.12 -0.84 -0.79
CA VAL A 64 12.52 -1.71 -1.80
C VAL A 64 12.15 -3.05 -1.16
N GLN A 65 10.90 -3.49 -1.34
CA GLN A 65 10.41 -4.80 -0.94
C GLN A 65 9.85 -5.55 -2.15
N VAL A 66 10.22 -6.81 -2.28
CA VAL A 66 9.75 -7.70 -3.36
C VAL A 66 9.02 -8.88 -2.75
N PHE A 67 7.80 -9.14 -3.24
CA PHE A 67 6.94 -10.25 -2.83
C PHE A 67 6.70 -11.17 -4.04
N ASP A 68 7.06 -12.42 -3.90
CA ASP A 68 6.70 -13.49 -4.84
C ASP A 68 5.37 -14.09 -4.38
N LEU A 69 4.28 -13.55 -4.93
CA LEU A 69 2.92 -13.94 -4.51
C LEU A 69 2.64 -15.42 -4.80
N ASN A 70 3.28 -15.98 -5.83
CA ASN A 70 3.13 -17.41 -6.19
C ASN A 70 3.85 -18.34 -5.22
N LYS A 71 4.86 -17.84 -4.50
CA LYS A 71 5.56 -18.58 -3.42
C LYS A 71 4.98 -18.29 -2.03
N GLY A 72 3.82 -17.64 -1.98
CA GLY A 72 3.12 -17.33 -0.75
C GLY A 72 3.77 -16.21 0.07
N ASP A 73 4.51 -15.30 -0.56
CA ASP A 73 4.88 -14.04 0.09
C ASP A 73 3.67 -13.10 0.09
N PHE A 74 3.35 -12.54 1.26
CA PHE A 74 2.28 -11.57 1.38
C PHE A 74 2.62 -10.52 2.44
N PRO A 75 2.33 -9.21 2.26
CA PRO A 75 2.81 -8.14 3.15
C PRO A 75 1.99 -7.98 4.42
N LEU A 76 1.31 -9.02 4.90
CA LEU A 76 0.54 -8.96 6.13
C LEU A 76 1.38 -9.34 7.35
N ILE A 77 1.65 -8.33 8.18
CA ILE A 77 2.29 -8.52 9.48
C ILE A 77 1.31 -9.09 10.50
N SER A 78 1.83 -9.77 11.52
CA SER A 78 1.08 -10.25 12.67
C SER A 78 1.41 -9.51 13.96
N LEU A 79 2.28 -8.51 13.91
CA LEU A 79 2.65 -7.67 15.06
C LEU A 79 1.54 -6.70 15.49
N ARG A 80 0.59 -6.48 14.63
CA ARG A 80 -0.71 -5.83 14.85
C ARG A 80 -1.68 -6.26 13.76
N ASN A 81 -2.98 -6.12 14.02
CA ASN A 81 -3.99 -6.39 12.99
C ASN A 81 -3.97 -5.29 11.91
N ILE A 82 -4.01 -5.71 10.65
CA ILE A 82 -4.10 -4.82 9.47
C ILE A 82 -5.55 -4.77 8.99
N ALA A 83 -6.02 -3.56 8.67
CA ALA A 83 -7.38 -3.28 8.21
C ALA A 83 -7.56 -3.65 6.72
N VAL A 84 -7.41 -4.94 6.38
CA VAL A 84 -7.44 -5.44 4.99
C VAL A 84 -8.74 -5.06 4.28
N LYS A 85 -9.90 -5.22 4.95
CA LYS A 85 -11.21 -4.90 4.36
C LYS A 85 -11.30 -3.41 3.98
N SER A 86 -10.83 -2.53 4.84
CA SER A 86 -10.80 -1.09 4.57
C SER A 86 -9.80 -0.73 3.46
N ALA A 87 -8.64 -1.40 3.43
CA ALA A 87 -7.67 -1.24 2.34
C ALA A 87 -8.28 -1.59 0.97
N ILE A 88 -9.03 -2.70 0.90
CA ILE A 88 -9.73 -3.10 -0.33
C ILE A 88 -10.86 -2.11 -0.68
N GLY A 89 -11.63 -1.65 0.31
CA GLY A 89 -12.67 -0.64 0.09
C GLY A 89 -12.12 0.63 -0.52
N GLU A 90 -10.98 1.12 -0.03
CA GLU A 90 -10.32 2.30 -0.56
C GLU A 90 -9.80 2.09 -1.99
N ILE A 91 -9.19 0.95 -2.31
CA ILE A 91 -8.68 0.70 -3.66
C ILE A 91 -9.83 0.56 -4.68
N LEU A 92 -10.97 0.00 -4.28
CA LEU A 92 -12.20 -0.01 -5.07
C LEU A 92 -12.74 1.40 -5.29
N TRP A 93 -12.79 2.22 -4.25
CA TRP A 93 -13.21 3.62 -4.34
C TRP A 93 -12.33 4.42 -5.31
N ILE A 94 -11.00 4.20 -5.32
CA ILE A 94 -10.07 4.89 -6.21
C ILE A 94 -10.22 4.41 -7.67
N TYR A 95 -10.19 3.11 -7.92
CA TYR A 95 -9.99 2.57 -9.28
C TYR A 95 -11.27 2.02 -9.92
N ARG A 96 -12.20 1.44 -9.17
CA ARG A 96 -13.49 1.00 -9.69
C ARG A 96 -14.48 2.14 -9.73
N ASP A 97 -14.67 2.82 -8.59
CA ASP A 97 -15.62 3.90 -8.45
C ASP A 97 -15.12 5.21 -9.04
N GLN A 98 -13.81 5.35 -9.20
CA GLN A 98 -13.13 6.52 -9.72
C GLN A 98 -13.63 7.80 -9.03
N SER A 99 -13.66 7.77 -7.69
CA SER A 99 -14.32 8.76 -6.86
C SER A 99 -13.34 9.43 -5.89
N ASN A 100 -13.65 10.67 -5.53
CA ASN A 100 -13.03 11.43 -4.45
C ASN A 100 -14.04 11.77 -3.34
N ASP A 101 -15.28 11.27 -3.43
CA ASP A 101 -16.37 11.52 -2.49
C ASP A 101 -16.20 10.68 -1.22
N LEU A 102 -16.04 11.36 -0.08
CA LEU A 102 -15.87 10.74 1.24
C LEU A 102 -17.13 10.03 1.75
N LYS A 103 -18.31 10.46 1.30
CA LYS A 103 -19.57 9.76 1.64
C LYS A 103 -19.58 8.38 1.00
N LYS A 104 -19.17 8.29 -0.26
CA LYS A 104 -19.05 7.02 -0.96
C LYS A 104 -17.98 6.12 -0.33
N LEU A 105 -16.86 6.68 0.10
CA LEU A 105 -15.83 5.95 0.82
C LEU A 105 -16.32 5.40 2.16
N ALA A 106 -17.15 6.18 2.87
CA ALA A 106 -17.74 5.74 4.15
C ALA A 106 -18.67 4.51 4.00
N GLU A 107 -19.29 4.28 2.83
CA GLU A 107 -20.06 3.06 2.55
C GLU A 107 -19.21 1.78 2.62
N TYR A 108 -17.89 1.91 2.37
CA TYR A 108 -16.91 0.83 2.58
C TYR A 108 -16.43 0.68 4.04
N GLY A 109 -16.95 1.54 4.95
CA GLY A 109 -16.49 1.60 6.35
C GLY A 109 -15.11 2.21 6.50
N VAL A 110 -14.71 3.09 5.60
CA VAL A 110 -13.42 3.78 5.59
C VAL A 110 -13.64 5.25 5.91
N THR A 111 -13.00 5.74 6.98
CA THR A 111 -13.13 7.12 7.48
C THR A 111 -11.79 7.81 7.69
N TRP A 112 -10.68 7.15 7.46
CA TRP A 112 -9.35 7.73 7.70
C TRP A 112 -8.95 8.86 6.74
N TRP A 113 -9.76 9.13 5.69
CA TRP A 113 -9.62 10.26 4.79
C TRP A 113 -10.38 11.51 5.22
N ASP A 114 -11.22 11.43 6.27
CA ASP A 114 -12.03 12.58 6.74
C ASP A 114 -11.17 13.78 7.14
N GLU A 115 -9.93 13.57 7.60
CA GLU A 115 -8.96 14.62 7.94
C GLU A 115 -8.47 15.42 6.71
N TRP A 116 -8.67 14.90 5.51
CA TRP A 116 -8.30 15.56 4.25
C TRP A 116 -9.50 16.09 3.46
N ASP A 117 -10.65 16.23 4.12
CA ASP A 117 -11.83 16.89 3.55
C ASP A 117 -11.52 18.36 3.23
N ILE A 118 -11.66 18.76 1.97
CA ILE A 118 -11.42 20.14 1.55
C ILE A 118 -12.63 21.07 1.78
N GLY A 119 -13.67 20.59 2.49
CA GLY A 119 -14.85 21.36 2.92
C GLY A 119 -16.12 21.07 2.12
N ASP A 120 -16.06 20.15 1.15
CA ASP A 120 -17.21 19.73 0.31
C ASP A 120 -17.50 18.23 0.37
N ARG A 121 -16.93 17.54 1.37
CA ARG A 121 -16.95 16.08 1.54
C ARG A 121 -16.21 15.36 0.43
N THR A 122 -15.18 15.97 -0.14
CA THR A 122 -14.25 15.34 -1.07
C THR A 122 -12.79 15.57 -0.63
N ILE A 123 -11.88 14.76 -1.19
CA ILE A 123 -10.45 14.99 -1.06
C ILE A 123 -9.87 15.82 -2.21
N GLY A 124 -10.72 16.43 -3.03
CA GLY A 124 -10.35 17.27 -4.15
C GLY A 124 -9.87 16.50 -5.39
N GLN A 125 -9.11 17.20 -6.24
CA GLN A 125 -8.60 16.68 -7.51
C GLN A 125 -7.38 15.78 -7.30
N CYS A 126 -7.61 14.54 -6.79
CA CYS A 126 -6.57 13.54 -6.63
C CYS A 126 -7.17 12.12 -6.62
N TYR A 127 -6.32 11.11 -6.67
CA TYR A 127 -6.67 9.68 -6.63
C TYR A 127 -7.81 9.31 -7.61
N GLY A 128 -8.98 8.91 -7.13
CA GLY A 128 -10.09 8.46 -7.97
C GLY A 128 -10.59 9.52 -8.96
N GLN A 129 -10.54 10.80 -8.58
CA GLN A 129 -10.88 11.88 -9.50
C GLN A 129 -9.88 11.97 -10.66
N THR A 130 -8.57 11.89 -10.37
CA THR A 130 -7.51 11.83 -11.40
C THR A 130 -7.67 10.60 -12.28
N VAL A 131 -7.94 9.43 -11.69
CA VAL A 131 -8.20 8.19 -12.45
C VAL A 131 -9.33 8.38 -13.47
N ARG A 132 -10.44 9.00 -13.05
CA ARG A 132 -11.60 9.28 -13.90
C ARG A 132 -11.30 10.27 -15.01
N ASP A 133 -10.75 11.44 -14.67
CA ASP A 133 -10.59 12.55 -15.60
C ASP A 133 -9.56 12.25 -16.70
N HIS A 134 -8.55 11.44 -16.37
CA HIS A 134 -7.53 11.00 -17.32
C HIS A 134 -7.81 9.60 -17.92
N GLN A 135 -8.97 8.98 -17.60
CA GLN A 135 -9.38 7.64 -18.08
C GLN A 135 -8.31 6.56 -17.83
N ILE A 136 -7.55 6.68 -16.74
CA ILE A 136 -6.31 5.92 -16.49
C ILE A 136 -6.57 4.41 -16.52
N ILE A 137 -7.55 3.95 -15.72
CA ILE A 137 -7.81 2.51 -15.56
C ILE A 137 -8.40 1.88 -16.83
N TYR A 138 -9.24 2.63 -17.55
CA TYR A 138 -9.80 2.18 -18.83
C TYR A 138 -8.70 1.98 -19.88
N ASN A 139 -7.82 2.97 -20.03
CA ASN A 139 -6.70 2.90 -20.97
C ASN A 139 -5.72 1.78 -20.60
N LEU A 140 -5.44 1.60 -19.32
CA LEU A 140 -4.56 0.53 -18.84
C LEU A 140 -5.12 -0.85 -19.18
N ILE A 141 -6.38 -1.13 -18.86
CA ILE A 141 -7.04 -2.43 -19.15
C ILE A 141 -7.08 -2.68 -20.65
N ASN A 142 -7.41 -1.67 -21.44
CA ASN A 142 -7.43 -1.79 -22.90
C ASN A 142 -6.03 -2.14 -23.45
N ASN A 143 -4.99 -1.44 -22.98
CA ASN A 143 -3.63 -1.69 -23.43
C ASN A 143 -3.12 -3.06 -22.98
N LEU A 144 -3.38 -3.49 -21.75
CA LEU A 144 -3.02 -4.83 -21.26
C LEU A 144 -3.66 -5.94 -22.10
N LYS A 145 -4.90 -5.76 -22.59
CA LYS A 145 -5.60 -6.75 -23.41
C LYS A 145 -5.13 -6.80 -24.86
N HIS A 146 -4.70 -5.68 -25.45
CA HIS A 146 -4.42 -5.57 -26.88
C HIS A 146 -2.93 -5.45 -27.23
N ASP A 147 -2.10 -5.02 -26.28
CA ASP A 147 -0.64 -4.88 -26.43
C ASP A 147 0.06 -5.29 -25.11
N PRO A 148 -0.05 -6.58 -24.70
CA PRO A 148 0.47 -7.06 -23.41
C PRO A 148 1.99 -6.89 -23.27
N ASP A 149 2.74 -6.87 -24.36
CA ASP A 149 4.19 -6.72 -24.38
C ASP A 149 4.66 -5.24 -24.28
N SER A 150 3.72 -4.33 -24.22
CA SER A 150 4.03 -2.91 -24.10
C SER A 150 4.73 -2.61 -22.75
N ARG A 151 5.68 -1.70 -22.78
CA ARG A 151 6.37 -1.16 -21.59
C ARG A 151 5.75 0.15 -21.12
N ARG A 152 4.45 0.35 -21.39
CA ARG A 152 3.70 1.59 -21.12
C ARG A 152 2.46 1.36 -20.29
N HIS A 153 2.38 0.23 -19.58
CA HIS A 153 1.28 -0.08 -18.67
C HIS A 153 1.48 0.65 -17.35
N ILE A 154 1.23 1.94 -17.36
CA ILE A 154 1.55 2.86 -16.26
C ILE A 154 0.27 3.49 -15.72
N ILE A 155 0.20 3.59 -14.39
CA ILE A 155 -0.68 4.48 -13.65
C ILE A 155 0.20 5.58 -13.06
N ASP A 156 -0.02 6.82 -13.46
CA ASP A 156 0.59 8.01 -12.86
C ASP A 156 -0.51 8.90 -12.30
N LEU A 157 -0.55 8.99 -10.97
CA LEU A 157 -1.50 9.82 -10.23
C LEU A 157 -0.94 11.21 -9.90
N TYR A 158 0.33 11.49 -10.24
CA TYR A 158 0.97 12.76 -9.91
C TYR A 158 0.87 13.76 -11.06
N GLN A 159 -0.36 14.21 -11.33
CA GLN A 159 -0.69 15.11 -12.42
C GLN A 159 -0.61 16.59 -11.97
N TYR A 160 0.40 17.32 -12.43
CA TYR A 160 0.60 18.71 -12.03
C TYR A 160 -0.60 19.62 -12.35
N GLY A 161 -1.26 19.43 -13.50
CA GLY A 161 -2.46 20.19 -13.87
C GLY A 161 -3.67 19.96 -12.97
N ASP A 162 -3.72 18.83 -12.27
CA ASP A 162 -4.77 18.55 -11.27
C ASP A 162 -4.51 19.35 -9.99
N PHE A 163 -3.25 19.52 -9.61
CA PHE A 163 -2.89 20.25 -8.39
C PHE A 163 -3.11 21.76 -8.46
N GLU A 164 -3.23 22.31 -9.65
CA GLU A 164 -3.61 23.71 -9.85
C GLU A 164 -5.09 23.96 -9.58
N LYS A 165 -5.92 22.92 -9.67
CA LYS A 165 -7.37 23.02 -9.52
C LYS A 165 -7.82 22.98 -8.05
N ASN A 166 -6.98 22.48 -7.16
CA ASN A 166 -7.28 22.43 -5.73
C ASN A 166 -6.03 22.35 -4.86
N HIS A 167 -6.22 22.59 -3.55
CA HIS A 167 -5.18 22.53 -2.53
C HIS A 167 -5.17 21.20 -1.75
N GLY A 168 -5.78 20.14 -2.29
CA GLY A 168 -5.89 18.82 -1.67
C GLY A 168 -4.55 18.09 -1.50
N LEU A 169 -4.60 16.94 -0.85
CA LEU A 169 -3.43 16.09 -0.64
C LEU A 169 -2.88 15.60 -1.98
N ARG A 170 -1.58 15.74 -2.18
CA ARG A 170 -0.88 15.13 -3.33
C ARG A 170 -0.66 13.64 -3.08
N PRO A 171 -0.91 12.76 -4.07
CA PRO A 171 -0.80 11.31 -3.90
C PRO A 171 0.56 10.88 -3.32
N CYS A 172 0.52 9.99 -2.31
CA CYS A 172 1.71 9.33 -1.76
C CYS A 172 2.04 8.07 -2.55
N ALA A 173 1.07 7.19 -2.80
CA ALA A 173 1.15 6.12 -3.78
C ALA A 173 0.88 6.72 -5.16
N LEU A 174 1.93 7.22 -5.80
CA LEU A 174 1.80 8.13 -6.93
C LEU A 174 1.91 7.44 -8.28
N PHE A 175 2.64 6.33 -8.34
CA PHE A 175 2.99 5.67 -9.60
C PHE A 175 2.95 4.15 -9.44
N SER A 176 2.34 3.47 -10.39
CA SER A 176 2.49 2.02 -10.51
C SER A 176 2.66 1.61 -11.97
N GLU A 177 3.42 0.55 -12.18
CA GLU A 177 3.72 -0.01 -13.50
C GLU A 177 3.46 -1.51 -13.50
N TYR A 178 2.95 -2.00 -14.62
CA TYR A 178 2.57 -3.39 -14.81
C TYR A 178 3.29 -3.98 -16.01
N ASN A 179 3.81 -5.20 -15.87
CA ASN A 179 4.53 -5.88 -16.93
C ASN A 179 4.02 -7.32 -17.06
N VAL A 180 3.76 -7.73 -18.28
CA VAL A 180 3.43 -9.13 -18.56
C VAL A 180 4.72 -9.94 -18.73
N ARG A 181 4.79 -11.05 -18.02
CA ARG A 181 5.91 -11.99 -18.07
C ARG A 181 5.40 -13.33 -18.57
N HIS A 182 5.99 -13.80 -19.67
CA HIS A 182 5.64 -15.05 -20.30
C HIS A 182 6.42 -16.21 -19.67
N GLU A 183 5.70 -17.23 -19.22
CA GLU A 183 6.25 -18.46 -18.65
C GLU A 183 5.64 -19.68 -19.38
N GLU A 184 6.25 -20.85 -19.23
CA GLU A 184 5.77 -22.09 -19.88
C GLU A 184 4.32 -22.45 -19.52
N ASP A 185 3.89 -22.08 -18.31
CA ASP A 185 2.55 -22.41 -17.79
C ASP A 185 1.54 -21.26 -17.94
N GLY A 186 1.93 -20.14 -18.60
CA GLY A 186 1.06 -19.03 -18.94
C GLY A 186 1.65 -17.64 -18.63
N ASP A 187 0.85 -16.62 -18.87
CA ASP A 187 1.25 -15.22 -18.75
C ASP A 187 0.96 -14.68 -17.37
N TYR A 188 1.94 -14.05 -16.75
CA TYR A 188 1.86 -13.45 -15.43
C TYR A 188 1.91 -11.93 -15.51
N LEU A 189 1.04 -11.25 -14.76
CA LEU A 189 1.10 -9.81 -14.57
C LEU A 189 1.89 -9.50 -13.31
N ASP A 190 3.05 -8.88 -13.46
CA ASP A 190 3.89 -8.35 -12.38
C ASP A 190 3.53 -6.87 -12.13
N ALA A 191 3.66 -6.38 -10.89
CA ALA A 191 3.39 -4.98 -10.57
C ALA A 191 4.53 -4.34 -9.75
N PHE A 192 4.76 -3.08 -10.04
CA PHE A 192 5.64 -2.18 -9.30
C PHE A 192 4.85 -1.01 -8.73
N LEU A 193 5.06 -0.65 -7.47
CA LEU A 193 4.46 0.50 -6.79
C LEU A 193 5.54 1.43 -6.27
N LEU A 194 5.42 2.72 -6.57
CA LEU A 194 6.23 3.80 -6.01
C LEU A 194 5.42 4.66 -5.05
N LEU A 195 5.87 4.72 -3.80
CA LEU A 195 5.37 5.65 -2.79
C LEU A 195 6.42 6.73 -2.55
N ARG A 196 6.08 8.02 -2.82
CA ARG A 196 7.01 9.13 -2.58
C ARG A 196 7.32 9.33 -1.10
N SER A 197 6.37 9.03 -0.23
CA SER A 197 6.47 9.15 1.23
C SER A 197 5.47 8.21 1.88
N SER A 198 5.85 7.59 2.98
CA SER A 198 4.96 6.70 3.74
C SER A 198 5.29 6.72 5.22
N ASP A 199 4.28 6.97 6.06
CA ASP A 199 4.29 6.49 7.44
C ASP A 199 4.25 4.97 7.40
N PHE A 200 5.42 4.36 7.54
CA PHE A 200 5.61 2.94 7.29
C PHE A 200 4.81 2.05 8.24
N ILE A 201 4.69 2.48 9.49
CA ILE A 201 3.97 1.67 10.49
C ILE A 201 2.46 1.78 10.37
N MET A 202 1.93 2.90 9.88
CA MET A 202 0.50 3.07 9.65
C MET A 202 0.07 2.53 8.29
N ALA A 203 0.68 3.03 7.22
CA ALA A 203 0.22 2.88 5.86
C ALA A 203 0.97 1.82 5.04
N GLY A 204 2.21 1.47 5.42
CA GLY A 204 3.06 0.62 4.57
C GLY A 204 2.40 -0.68 4.14
N ALA A 205 1.95 -1.51 5.09
CA ALA A 205 1.26 -2.77 4.79
C ALA A 205 -0.12 -2.54 4.14
N ILE A 206 -0.83 -1.46 4.48
CA ILE A 206 -2.13 -1.12 3.89
C ILE A 206 -1.97 -0.82 2.41
N ASN A 207 -1.04 0.07 2.02
CA ASN A 207 -0.80 0.41 0.62
C ASN A 207 -0.33 -0.82 -0.19
N GLN A 208 0.49 -1.68 0.39
CA GLN A 208 0.92 -2.91 -0.27
C GLN A 208 -0.25 -3.85 -0.55
N VAL A 209 -1.15 -4.06 0.42
CA VAL A 209 -2.37 -4.87 0.24
C VAL A 209 -3.29 -4.26 -0.81
N GLN A 210 -3.47 -2.94 -0.81
CA GLN A 210 -4.26 -2.22 -1.82
C GLN A 210 -3.77 -2.50 -3.24
N TYR A 211 -2.49 -2.33 -3.48
CA TYR A 211 -1.95 -2.50 -4.84
C TYR A 211 -1.76 -3.96 -5.24
N ILE A 212 -1.65 -4.90 -4.30
CA ILE A 212 -1.78 -6.33 -4.59
C ILE A 212 -3.23 -6.65 -5.00
N ALA A 213 -4.24 -6.10 -4.32
CA ALA A 213 -5.63 -6.26 -4.73
C ALA A 213 -5.87 -5.67 -6.13
N LEU A 214 -5.31 -4.50 -6.45
CA LEU A 214 -5.39 -3.92 -7.79
C LEU A 214 -4.71 -4.81 -8.84
N LEU A 215 -3.50 -5.33 -8.55
CA LEU A 215 -2.82 -6.30 -9.43
C LEU A 215 -3.70 -7.53 -9.70
N MET A 216 -4.33 -8.09 -8.67
CA MET A 216 -5.22 -9.25 -8.82
C MET A 216 -6.45 -8.93 -9.66
N MET A 217 -7.07 -7.76 -9.46
CA MET A 217 -8.21 -7.29 -10.26
C MET A 217 -7.81 -7.16 -11.74
N LEU A 218 -6.69 -6.49 -12.03
CA LEU A 218 -6.20 -6.30 -13.40
C LEU A 218 -5.83 -7.63 -14.06
N ALA A 219 -5.11 -8.51 -13.35
CA ALA A 219 -4.74 -9.83 -13.86
C ALA A 219 -5.99 -10.62 -14.26
N GLN A 220 -7.01 -10.64 -13.39
CA GLN A 220 -8.24 -11.39 -13.66
C GLN A 220 -9.04 -10.80 -14.82
N VAL A 221 -9.25 -9.48 -14.87
CA VAL A 221 -10.01 -8.80 -15.94
C VAL A 221 -9.31 -8.91 -17.29
N CYS A 222 -7.98 -8.97 -17.30
CA CYS A 222 -7.18 -9.08 -18.53
C CYS A 222 -6.81 -10.52 -18.90
N GLY A 223 -7.09 -11.51 -18.05
CA GLY A 223 -6.85 -12.94 -18.34
C GLY A 223 -5.42 -13.40 -18.02
N PHE A 224 -4.70 -12.70 -17.15
CA PHE A 224 -3.35 -13.07 -16.70
C PHE A 224 -3.39 -13.81 -15.36
N LYS A 225 -2.32 -14.55 -15.07
CA LYS A 225 -2.00 -15.03 -13.72
C LYS A 225 -1.40 -13.88 -12.90
N VAL A 226 -1.59 -13.93 -11.58
CA VAL A 226 -0.97 -12.95 -10.66
C VAL A 226 0.52 -13.25 -10.54
N GLY A 227 1.36 -12.25 -10.78
CA GLY A 227 2.81 -12.36 -10.74
C GLY A 227 3.44 -11.85 -9.44
N ASN A 228 4.57 -11.17 -9.58
CA ASN A 228 5.30 -10.57 -8.46
C ASN A 228 4.78 -9.16 -8.16
N PHE A 229 4.93 -8.76 -6.91
CA PHE A 229 4.66 -7.38 -6.48
C PHE A 229 5.93 -6.77 -5.88
N THR A 230 6.32 -5.60 -6.39
CA THR A 230 7.43 -4.81 -5.85
C THR A 230 6.92 -3.47 -5.35
N SER A 231 7.26 -3.08 -4.13
CA SER A 231 6.98 -1.75 -3.61
C SER A 231 8.27 -1.01 -3.26
N THR A 232 8.30 0.29 -3.59
CA THR A 232 9.41 1.19 -3.27
C THR A 232 8.89 2.38 -2.49
N PHE A 233 9.42 2.59 -1.30
CA PHE A 233 9.19 3.76 -0.47
C PHE A 233 10.37 4.72 -0.64
N VAL A 234 10.16 5.84 -1.33
CA VAL A 234 11.22 6.83 -1.57
C VAL A 234 11.63 7.48 -0.26
N ASN A 235 10.68 7.97 0.53
CA ASN A 235 10.87 8.37 1.91
C ASN A 235 10.06 7.44 2.81
N CYS A 236 10.74 6.57 3.55
CA CYS A 236 10.15 5.59 4.47
C CYS A 236 10.36 6.09 5.89
N GLN A 237 9.27 6.45 6.59
CA GLN A 237 9.36 7.23 7.81
C GLN A 237 8.58 6.64 8.98
N ILE A 238 8.99 7.03 10.19
CA ILE A 238 8.30 6.82 11.46
C ILE A 238 8.19 8.18 12.14
N TYR A 239 6.97 8.56 12.52
CA TYR A 239 6.76 9.79 13.31
C TYR A 239 7.37 9.68 14.71
N ASP A 240 7.82 10.80 15.27
CA ASP A 240 8.45 10.86 16.58
C ASP A 240 7.55 10.28 17.68
N ARG A 241 6.24 10.60 17.67
CA ARG A 241 5.25 10.04 18.60
C ARG A 241 4.99 8.53 18.44
N HIS A 242 5.45 7.96 17.35
CA HIS A 242 5.29 6.52 17.10
C HIS A 242 6.48 5.69 17.57
N VAL A 243 7.56 6.30 18.01
CA VAL A 243 8.81 5.59 18.40
C VAL A 243 8.56 4.54 19.47
N ASP A 244 7.85 4.88 20.54
CA ASP A 244 7.54 3.94 21.62
C ASP A 244 6.67 2.78 21.15
N ALA A 245 5.67 3.06 20.31
CA ALA A 245 4.83 2.04 19.67
C ALA A 245 5.65 1.10 18.78
N VAL A 246 6.64 1.63 18.04
CA VAL A 246 7.55 0.83 17.22
C VAL A 246 8.44 -0.04 18.10
N ILE A 247 9.01 0.50 19.18
CA ILE A 247 9.81 -0.27 20.13
C ILE A 247 9.00 -1.42 20.72
N GLU A 248 7.74 -1.18 21.09
CA GLU A 248 6.82 -2.24 21.52
C GLU A 248 6.64 -3.30 20.44
N MET A 249 6.36 -2.89 19.19
CA MET A 249 6.17 -3.83 18.06
C MET A 249 7.45 -4.62 17.74
N LEU A 250 8.63 -4.05 17.90
CA LEU A 250 9.90 -4.76 17.73
C LEU A 250 10.06 -5.92 18.72
N ASN A 251 9.49 -5.80 19.92
CA ASN A 251 9.53 -6.81 20.97
C ASN A 251 8.38 -7.84 20.87
N ARG A 252 7.37 -7.59 20.07
CA ARG A 252 6.25 -8.52 19.86
C ARG A 252 6.69 -9.77 19.12
N GLU A 253 6.06 -10.89 19.44
CA GLU A 253 6.26 -12.16 18.74
C GLU A 253 5.27 -12.31 17.59
N SER A 254 5.72 -12.96 16.53
CA SER A 254 4.87 -13.31 15.39
C SER A 254 3.76 -14.29 15.77
N VAL A 255 2.65 -14.20 15.07
CA VAL A 255 1.61 -15.23 15.01
C VAL A 255 1.77 -15.91 13.65
N PRO A 256 2.29 -17.16 13.59
CA PRO A 256 2.58 -17.84 12.33
C PRO A 256 1.30 -18.10 11.52
N ALA A 257 1.29 -17.69 10.25
CA ALA A 257 0.20 -17.92 9.30
C ALA A 257 0.71 -17.69 7.86
N ASN A 258 -0.07 -18.15 6.86
CA ASN A 258 0.24 -17.94 5.45
C ASN A 258 -0.93 -17.22 4.75
N PRO A 259 -1.18 -15.94 5.09
CA PRO A 259 -2.30 -15.20 4.52
C PRO A 259 -2.16 -15.05 3.01
N TYR A 260 -3.30 -15.14 2.34
CA TYR A 260 -3.45 -14.82 0.94
C TYR A 260 -4.82 -14.21 0.67
N LEU A 261 -4.90 -13.45 -0.41
CA LEU A 261 -6.14 -12.82 -0.84
C LEU A 261 -6.78 -13.66 -1.93
N GLU A 262 -8.06 -13.96 -1.82
CA GLU A 262 -8.90 -14.52 -2.87
C GLU A 262 -9.81 -13.44 -3.42
N ILE A 263 -10.06 -13.49 -4.73
CA ILE A 263 -11.01 -12.63 -5.42
C ILE A 263 -11.97 -13.52 -6.23
N ASN A 264 -13.27 -13.24 -6.16
CA ASN A 264 -14.26 -13.92 -6.98
C ASN A 264 -14.04 -13.63 -8.47
N ASN A 265 -14.41 -14.57 -9.32
CA ASN A 265 -14.26 -14.38 -10.76
C ASN A 265 -15.13 -13.23 -11.27
N CYS A 266 -14.51 -12.31 -11.99
CA CYS A 266 -15.17 -11.22 -12.69
C CYS A 266 -14.58 -11.04 -14.10
N LYS A 267 -15.36 -10.46 -15.01
CA LYS A 267 -14.92 -10.13 -16.38
C LYS A 267 -14.62 -8.66 -16.55
N ASN A 268 -15.24 -7.85 -15.71
CA ASN A 268 -15.10 -6.38 -15.73
C ASN A 268 -14.85 -5.87 -14.32
N LEU A 269 -14.11 -4.78 -14.24
CA LEU A 269 -13.78 -4.15 -12.96
C LEU A 269 -15.04 -3.69 -12.20
N ASP A 270 -16.05 -3.20 -12.93
CA ASP A 270 -17.30 -2.68 -12.38
C ASP A 270 -18.18 -3.76 -11.71
N GLU A 271 -17.95 -5.04 -12.02
CA GLU A 271 -18.67 -6.16 -11.40
C GLU A 271 -18.19 -6.43 -9.97
N LEU A 272 -16.97 -6.01 -9.63
CA LEU A 272 -16.36 -6.28 -8.34
C LEU A 272 -16.92 -5.41 -7.23
N ASN A 273 -17.10 -6.01 -6.07
CA ASN A 273 -17.43 -5.33 -4.82
C ASN A 273 -16.65 -5.88 -3.63
N LEU A 274 -16.78 -5.21 -2.49
CA LEU A 274 -15.98 -5.53 -1.31
C LEU A 274 -16.12 -6.99 -0.84
N ASN A 275 -17.28 -7.60 -1.05
CA ASN A 275 -17.57 -8.99 -0.63
C ASN A 275 -16.95 -10.04 -1.57
N ASP A 276 -16.45 -9.63 -2.73
CA ASP A 276 -15.75 -10.53 -3.66
C ASP A 276 -14.33 -10.80 -3.23
N PHE A 277 -13.83 -10.08 -2.22
CA PHE A 277 -12.50 -10.24 -1.67
C PHE A 277 -12.55 -10.96 -0.33
N THR A 278 -11.75 -12.00 -0.19
CA THR A 278 -11.62 -12.74 1.07
C THR A 278 -10.16 -12.94 1.43
N ILE A 279 -9.77 -12.44 2.60
CA ILE A 279 -8.46 -12.78 3.16
C ILE A 279 -8.56 -14.13 3.86
N LYS A 280 -7.74 -15.07 3.46
CA LYS A 280 -7.62 -16.42 4.02
C LYS A 280 -6.39 -16.52 4.90
N ASP A 281 -6.40 -17.47 5.82
CA ASP A 281 -5.30 -17.81 6.73
C ASP A 281 -4.66 -16.58 7.41
N TYR A 282 -5.49 -15.60 7.81
CA TYR A 282 -5.06 -14.47 8.63
C TYR A 282 -5.79 -14.49 9.97
N PRO A 283 -5.17 -15.01 11.04
CA PRO A 283 -5.85 -15.32 12.33
C PRO A 283 -6.03 -14.06 13.19
N ARG A 284 -6.94 -13.18 12.79
CA ARG A 284 -7.17 -11.85 13.39
C ARG A 284 -7.39 -11.90 14.91
N ASP A 285 -8.16 -12.86 15.38
CA ASP A 285 -8.49 -12.98 16.81
C ASP A 285 -7.24 -13.37 17.63
N GLN A 286 -6.42 -14.28 17.10
CA GLN A 286 -5.14 -14.65 17.73
C GLN A 286 -4.17 -13.48 17.72
N ILE A 287 -4.09 -12.74 16.60
CA ILE A 287 -3.27 -11.54 16.48
C ILE A 287 -3.73 -10.49 17.49
N ASN A 288 -5.02 -10.18 17.56
CA ASN A 288 -5.54 -9.19 18.50
C ASN A 288 -5.32 -9.58 19.97
N LYS A 289 -5.38 -10.88 20.28
CA LYS A 289 -5.12 -11.40 21.63
C LYS A 289 -3.64 -11.31 22.02
N LYS A 290 -2.74 -11.68 21.10
CA LYS A 290 -1.29 -11.71 21.36
C LYS A 290 -0.65 -10.32 21.19
N ASN A 291 -1.08 -9.58 20.18
CA ASN A 291 -0.54 -8.30 19.72
C ASN A 291 -1.68 -7.27 19.64
N PRO A 292 -2.15 -6.71 20.76
CA PRO A 292 -3.30 -5.82 20.79
C PRO A 292 -3.07 -4.55 19.99
N LYS A 293 -4.19 -3.86 19.67
CA LYS A 293 -4.17 -2.61 18.91
C LYS A 293 -3.29 -1.56 19.60
N ILE A 294 -2.44 -0.91 18.84
CA ILE A 294 -1.64 0.24 19.27
C ILE A 294 -2.33 1.52 18.74
N LYS A 295 -2.40 2.54 19.60
CA LYS A 295 -2.86 3.87 19.20
C LYS A 295 -1.71 4.60 18.52
N LEU A 296 -1.98 5.19 17.36
CA LEU A 296 -1.02 5.96 16.57
C LEU A 296 -1.67 7.30 16.22
N ASP A 297 -0.94 8.41 16.45
CA ASP A 297 -1.39 9.75 16.11
C ASP A 297 -1.12 10.03 14.63
N ILE A 298 -1.96 10.85 13.99
CA ILE A 298 -1.80 11.21 12.57
C ILE A 298 -1.16 12.60 12.48
N GLY A 299 -0.11 12.73 11.68
CA GLY A 299 0.45 14.02 11.27
C GLY A 299 -0.13 14.44 9.91
N ILE A 300 -0.70 15.65 9.83
CA ILE A 300 -1.39 16.20 8.65
C ILE A 300 -0.66 17.45 8.15
#